data_43ae99852dbda724f11c19573f7870a0
#
_entry.id   43ae99852dbda724f11c19573f7870a0
#
_cell.length_a   1.000
_cell.length_b   1.000
_cell.length_c   1.000
_cell.angle_alpha   90.00
_cell.angle_beta   90.00
_cell.angle_gamma   90.00
#
_symmetry.space_group_name_H-M   'P 1'
#
loop_
_entity.id
_entity.type
_entity.pdbx_description
1 polymer ?
#
loop_
_entity_poly.entity_id
_entity_poly.type
_entity_poly.pdbx_seq_one_letter_code
_entity_poly.pdbx_strand_id
1 'polypeptide(L)'
;SLMKRYFIDTNVFIDIVIKRDEKRFDECNRLFKKIKANKIKAATGNVVLAELIWTLSSFYKAEKSEIARRIKAIIQLRGIIFVDDYDSLKAIDLFQTKSIKFIDALIASIKPIQEKKWIVVSFDRDFDKLGVIRKEPGQL
;
A
#
# COMPACT_ATOMS: atom_id res chain seq x y z
N SER A 1 -7.78 1.17 -16.90
CA SER A 1 -9.12 0.79 -16.51
C SER A 1 -9.84 1.92 -15.79
N LEU A 2 -11.09 2.12 -16.13
CA LEU A 2 -11.96 3.09 -15.46
C LEU A 2 -12.50 2.56 -14.12
N MET A 3 -12.22 1.30 -13.79
CA MET A 3 -12.71 0.71 -12.56
C MET A 3 -11.93 1.27 -11.38
N LYS A 4 -12.66 1.63 -10.33
CA LYS A 4 -12.09 2.04 -9.06
C LYS A 4 -11.24 0.93 -8.47
N ARG A 5 -10.04 1.28 -8.04
CA ARG A 5 -9.14 0.36 -7.35
C ARG A 5 -8.67 0.98 -6.05
N TYR A 6 -8.23 0.11 -5.18
CA TYR A 6 -7.69 0.49 -3.88
C TYR A 6 -6.22 0.11 -3.88
N PHE A 7 -5.34 1.12 -3.85
CA PHE A 7 -3.90 0.92 -3.80
C PHE A 7 -3.48 0.68 -2.35
N ILE A 8 -2.94 -0.48 -2.07
CA ILE A 8 -2.62 -0.93 -0.71
C ILE A 8 -1.19 -0.50 -0.37
N ASP A 9 -1.07 0.32 0.67
CA ASP A 9 0.22 0.80 1.18
C ASP A 9 0.88 -0.22 2.10
N THR A 10 2.17 -0.02 2.34
CA THR A 10 3.05 -0.91 3.09
C THR A 10 2.52 -1.25 4.49
N ASN A 11 2.04 -0.26 5.24
CA ASN A 11 1.63 -0.48 6.63
C ASN A 11 0.44 -1.44 6.76
N VAL A 12 -0.38 -1.55 5.73
CA VAL A 12 -1.50 -2.51 5.70
C VAL A 12 -0.96 -3.94 5.61
N PHE A 13 0.05 -4.17 4.76
CA PHE A 13 0.71 -5.47 4.67
C PHE A 13 1.45 -5.82 5.95
N ILE A 14 2.09 -4.84 6.59
CA ILE A 14 2.80 -5.07 7.86
C ILE A 14 1.82 -5.58 8.91
N ASP A 15 0.65 -4.98 9.01
CA ASP A 15 -0.34 -5.39 10.01
C ASP A 15 -0.94 -6.78 9.75
N ILE A 16 -0.83 -7.29 8.54
CA ILE A 16 -1.18 -8.69 8.24
C ILE A 16 -0.03 -9.64 8.58
N VAL A 17 1.21 -9.24 8.26
CA VAL A 17 2.39 -10.08 8.47
C VAL A 17 2.80 -10.12 9.94
N ILE A 18 2.81 -8.95 10.58
CA ILE A 18 3.15 -8.78 12.00
C ILE A 18 1.89 -8.37 12.74
N LYS A 19 1.36 -9.24 13.56
CA LYS A 19 0.16 -8.97 14.34
C LYS A 19 0.52 -8.11 15.57
N ARG A 20 0.88 -6.85 15.32
CA ARG A 20 1.30 -5.91 16.37
C ARG A 20 0.13 -5.18 17.03
N ASP A 21 -1.02 -5.11 16.36
CA ASP A 21 -2.24 -4.47 16.86
C ASP A 21 -3.42 -5.34 16.41
N GLU A 22 -4.16 -5.86 17.37
CA GLU A 22 -5.21 -6.83 17.08
C GLU A 22 -6.35 -6.24 16.26
N LYS A 23 -6.76 -5.02 16.58
CA LYS A 23 -7.82 -4.33 15.83
C LYS A 23 -7.41 -4.09 14.39
N ARG A 24 -6.19 -3.59 14.16
CA ARG A 24 -5.69 -3.36 12.80
C ARG A 24 -5.54 -4.67 12.04
N PHE A 25 -5.06 -5.71 12.70
CA PHE A 25 -4.97 -7.03 12.07
C PHE A 25 -6.34 -7.50 11.60
N ASP A 26 -7.37 -7.39 12.43
CA ASP A 26 -8.73 -7.83 12.08
C ASP A 26 -9.29 -7.01 10.91
N GLU A 27 -9.08 -5.70 10.91
CA GLU A 27 -9.53 -4.82 9.83
C GLU A 27 -8.83 -5.14 8.52
N CYS A 28 -7.51 -5.33 8.56
CA CYS A 28 -6.72 -5.70 7.38
C CYS A 28 -7.11 -7.09 6.88
N ASN A 29 -7.31 -8.04 7.79
CA ASN A 29 -7.71 -9.39 7.42
C ASN A 29 -9.07 -9.40 6.71
N ARG A 30 -10.04 -8.62 7.19
CA ARG A 30 -11.34 -8.46 6.53
C ARG A 30 -11.19 -7.85 5.14
N LEU A 31 -10.33 -6.85 5.00
CA LEU A 31 -10.04 -6.25 3.70
C LEU A 31 -9.51 -7.28 2.71
N PHE A 32 -8.49 -8.07 3.11
CA PHE A 32 -7.91 -9.06 2.22
C PHE A 32 -8.89 -10.18 1.86
N LYS A 33 -9.80 -10.55 2.75
CA LYS A 33 -10.88 -11.48 2.42
C LYS A 33 -11.79 -10.92 1.34
N LYS A 34 -12.13 -9.64 1.41
CA LYS A 34 -12.94 -8.97 0.38
C LYS A 34 -12.20 -8.89 -0.95
N ILE A 35 -10.90 -8.66 -0.93
CA ILE A 35 -10.08 -8.66 -2.14
C ILE A 35 -10.07 -10.04 -2.79
N LYS A 36 -9.82 -11.09 -2.02
CA LYS A 36 -9.82 -12.47 -2.50
C LYS A 36 -11.17 -12.89 -3.06
N ALA A 37 -12.26 -12.40 -2.47
CA ALA A 37 -13.63 -12.67 -2.92
C ALA A 37 -14.05 -11.80 -4.10
N ASN A 38 -13.13 -11.00 -4.65
CA ASN A 38 -13.38 -10.09 -5.76
C ASN A 38 -14.47 -9.04 -5.48
N LYS A 39 -14.68 -8.71 -4.21
CA LYS A 39 -15.59 -7.64 -3.80
C LYS A 39 -14.91 -6.28 -3.83
N ILE A 40 -13.60 -6.25 -3.67
CA ILE A 40 -12.76 -5.06 -3.75
C ILE A 40 -11.63 -5.36 -4.73
N LYS A 41 -11.42 -4.47 -5.70
CA LYS A 41 -10.31 -4.57 -6.64
C LYS A 41 -9.15 -3.76 -6.10
N ALA A 42 -8.00 -4.41 -5.95
CA ALA A 42 -6.84 -3.82 -5.31
C ALA A 42 -5.66 -3.71 -6.27
N ALA A 43 -4.74 -2.82 -5.91
CA ALA A 43 -3.44 -2.66 -6.55
C ALA A 43 -2.38 -2.44 -5.48
N THR A 44 -1.15 -2.71 -5.81
CA THR A 44 0.03 -2.30 -5.05
C THR A 44 1.17 -2.11 -6.04
N GLY A 45 2.39 -1.91 -5.56
CA GLY A 45 3.52 -1.71 -6.45
C GLY A 45 4.81 -2.20 -5.84
N ASN A 46 5.88 -2.23 -6.65
CA ASN A 46 7.17 -2.72 -6.20
C ASN A 46 7.82 -1.80 -5.15
N VAL A 47 7.50 -0.51 -5.13
CA VAL A 47 7.99 0.38 -4.06
C VAL A 47 7.45 -0.06 -2.70
N VAL A 48 6.21 -0.57 -2.66
CA VAL A 48 5.60 -1.11 -1.44
C VAL A 48 6.32 -2.39 -1.02
N LEU A 49 6.59 -3.29 -1.96
CA LEU A 49 7.34 -4.51 -1.65
C LEU A 49 8.74 -4.20 -1.14
N ALA A 50 9.42 -3.23 -1.76
CA ALA A 50 10.75 -2.81 -1.34
C ALA A 50 10.74 -2.27 0.10
N GLU A 51 9.79 -1.41 0.42
CA GLU A 51 9.65 -0.86 1.77
C GLU A 51 9.29 -1.96 2.78
N LEU A 52 8.39 -2.86 2.41
CA LEU A 52 7.98 -3.97 3.26
C LEU A 52 9.15 -4.89 3.59
N ILE A 53 9.94 -5.27 2.58
CA ILE A 53 11.13 -6.11 2.76
C ILE A 53 12.13 -5.40 3.68
N TRP A 54 12.39 -4.12 3.42
CA TRP A 54 13.31 -3.34 4.26
C TRP A 54 12.83 -3.30 5.72
N THR A 55 11.56 -3.04 5.94
CA THR A 55 10.97 -2.96 7.29
C THR A 55 11.05 -4.30 8.01
N LEU A 56 10.68 -5.39 7.34
CA LEU A 56 10.74 -6.72 7.94
C LEU A 56 12.17 -7.13 8.28
N SER A 57 13.12 -6.79 7.41
CA SER A 57 14.53 -7.11 7.62
C SER A 57 15.18 -6.23 8.69
N SER A 58 15.03 -4.90 8.55
CA SER A 58 15.79 -3.94 9.36
C SER A 58 15.13 -3.64 10.70
N PHE A 59 13.82 -3.55 10.76
CA PHE A 59 13.11 -3.20 11.98
C PHE A 59 12.71 -4.45 12.77
N TYR A 60 12.09 -5.43 12.10
CA TYR A 60 11.59 -6.64 12.75
C TYR A 60 12.62 -7.78 12.78
N LYS A 61 13.78 -7.61 12.12
CA LYS A 61 14.87 -8.61 12.13
C LYS A 61 14.43 -9.99 11.64
N ALA A 62 13.47 -10.03 10.70
CA ALA A 62 12.98 -11.28 10.16
C ALA A 62 14.04 -11.97 9.29
N GLU A 63 14.01 -13.30 9.26
CA GLU A 63 14.88 -14.13 8.43
C GLU A 63 14.57 -13.93 6.96
N LYS A 64 15.60 -13.89 6.11
CA LYS A 64 15.47 -13.67 4.67
C LYS A 64 14.53 -14.68 4.00
N SER A 65 14.62 -15.95 4.38
CA SER A 65 13.75 -16.99 3.83
C SER A 65 12.28 -16.79 4.22
N GLU A 66 12.04 -16.34 5.44
CA GLU A 66 10.68 -16.02 5.92
C GLU A 66 10.12 -14.81 5.17
N ILE A 67 10.93 -13.77 5.00
CA ILE A 67 10.54 -12.57 4.22
C ILE A 67 10.15 -13.00 2.81
N ALA A 68 11.00 -13.77 2.14
CA ALA A 68 10.74 -14.22 0.77
C ALA A 68 9.44 -15.02 0.67
N ARG A 69 9.16 -15.88 1.65
CA ARG A 69 7.92 -16.66 1.70
C ARG A 69 6.70 -15.76 1.80
N ARG A 70 6.75 -14.75 2.67
CA ARG A 70 5.65 -13.79 2.87
C ARG A 70 5.42 -12.94 1.63
N ILE A 71 6.50 -12.46 1.01
CA ILE A 71 6.42 -11.63 -0.18
C ILE A 71 5.84 -12.43 -1.36
N LYS A 72 6.26 -13.67 -1.54
CA LYS A 72 5.68 -14.54 -2.58
C LYS A 72 4.18 -14.70 -2.39
N ALA A 73 3.72 -14.86 -1.16
CA ALA A 73 2.29 -14.98 -0.87
C ALA A 73 1.53 -13.71 -1.28
N ILE A 74 2.11 -12.54 -1.06
CA ILE A 74 1.51 -11.26 -1.48
C ILE A 74 1.45 -11.16 -3.00
N ILE A 75 2.56 -11.49 -3.69
CA ILE A 75 2.64 -11.41 -5.15
C ILE A 75 1.59 -12.33 -5.79
N GLN A 76 1.35 -13.47 -5.20
CA GLN A 76 0.42 -14.49 -5.71
C GLN A 76 -1.02 -14.28 -5.24
N LEU A 77 -1.28 -13.23 -4.46
CA LEU A 77 -2.61 -12.99 -3.92
C LEU A 77 -3.59 -12.63 -5.03
N ARG A 78 -4.70 -13.39 -5.10
CA ARG A 78 -5.75 -13.12 -6.08
C ARG A 78 -6.40 -11.76 -5.78
N GLY A 79 -6.61 -10.97 -6.82
CA GLY A 79 -7.33 -9.70 -6.73
C GLY A 79 -6.45 -8.47 -6.56
N ILE A 80 -5.12 -8.65 -6.47
CA ILE A 80 -4.18 -7.53 -6.44
C ILE A 80 -3.39 -7.49 -7.74
N ILE A 81 -3.38 -6.35 -8.40
CA ILE A 81 -2.50 -6.11 -9.53
C ILE A 81 -1.32 -5.24 -9.10
N PHE A 82 -0.20 -5.35 -9.81
CA PHE A 82 0.97 -4.51 -9.58
C PHE A 82 0.98 -3.35 -10.56
N VAL A 83 1.13 -2.14 -10.03
CA VAL A 83 1.16 -0.90 -10.79
C VAL A 83 2.39 -0.11 -10.37
N ASP A 84 3.30 0.10 -11.33
CA ASP A 84 4.57 0.79 -11.09
C ASP A 84 4.76 1.96 -12.06
N ASP A 85 3.67 2.55 -12.50
CA ASP A 85 3.67 3.67 -13.42
C ASP A 85 3.66 4.98 -12.64
N TYR A 86 4.83 5.35 -12.11
CA TYR A 86 5.02 6.55 -11.30
C TYR A 86 5.38 7.74 -12.17
N ASP A 87 4.94 8.93 -11.75
CA ASP A 87 5.41 10.21 -12.30
C ASP A 87 6.48 10.75 -11.34
N SER A 88 7.74 10.42 -11.62
CA SER A 88 8.86 10.78 -10.73
C SER A 88 9.06 12.28 -10.58
N LEU A 89 8.79 13.05 -11.63
CA LEU A 89 8.91 14.51 -11.57
C LEU A 89 7.84 15.09 -10.65
N LYS A 90 6.60 14.64 -10.78
CA LYS A 90 5.53 15.03 -9.88
C LYS A 90 5.84 14.62 -8.44
N ALA A 91 6.37 13.43 -8.25
CA ALA A 91 6.72 12.93 -6.93
C ALA A 91 7.80 13.77 -6.25
N ILE A 92 8.84 14.17 -7.00
CA ILE A 92 9.90 15.00 -6.42
C ILE A 92 9.40 16.40 -6.08
N ASP A 93 8.49 16.95 -6.87
CA ASP A 93 7.86 18.25 -6.57
C ASP A 93 7.04 18.18 -5.29
N LEU A 94 6.27 17.12 -5.10
CA LEU A 94 5.53 16.90 -3.85
C LEU A 94 6.47 16.73 -2.66
N PHE A 95 7.53 15.96 -2.84
CA PHE A 95 8.53 15.74 -1.79
C PHE A 95 9.21 17.05 -1.37
N GLN A 96 9.52 17.91 -2.34
CA GLN A 96 10.18 19.19 -2.07
C GLN A 96 9.27 20.15 -1.28
N THR A 97 7.97 20.12 -1.55
CA THR A 97 7.03 21.12 -1.01
C THR A 97 6.24 20.64 0.21
N LYS A 98 6.25 19.33 0.47
CA LYS A 98 5.50 18.72 1.58
C LYS A 98 6.42 17.94 2.50
N SER A 99 6.05 17.86 3.78
CA SER A 99 6.79 17.07 4.77
C SER A 99 6.30 15.62 4.74
N ILE A 100 6.80 14.85 3.76
CA ILE A 100 6.37 13.46 3.52
C ILE A 100 7.55 12.64 3.03
N LYS A 101 7.42 11.30 3.09
CA LYS A 101 8.41 10.39 2.51
C LYS A 101 8.29 10.38 0.99
N PHE A 102 9.42 10.15 0.31
CA PHE A 102 9.41 10.07 -1.15
C PHE A 102 8.56 8.90 -1.67
N ILE A 103 8.53 7.77 -0.94
CA ILE A 103 7.68 6.64 -1.30
C ILE A 103 6.21 7.07 -1.36
N ASP A 104 5.74 7.84 -0.40
CA ASP A 104 4.37 8.33 -0.38
C ASP A 104 4.09 9.26 -1.56
N ALA A 105 5.07 10.10 -1.90
CA ALA A 105 4.98 10.96 -3.07
C ALA A 105 4.91 10.16 -4.37
N LEU A 106 5.69 9.08 -4.49
CA LEU A 106 5.64 8.19 -5.65
C LEU A 106 4.26 7.54 -5.79
N ILE A 107 3.70 7.03 -4.72
CA ILE A 107 2.36 6.43 -4.73
C ILE A 107 1.33 7.47 -5.16
N ALA A 108 1.38 8.66 -4.56
CA ALA A 108 0.45 9.75 -4.90
C ALA A 108 0.58 10.22 -6.35
N SER A 109 1.73 10.00 -7.00
CA SER A 109 1.98 10.40 -8.37
C SER A 109 1.35 9.46 -9.40
N ILE A 110 0.91 8.28 -9.00
CA ILE A 110 0.23 7.34 -9.91
C ILE A 110 -1.03 8.02 -10.45
N LYS A 111 -1.16 8.07 -11.77
CA LYS A 111 -2.15 8.91 -12.42
C LYS A 111 -3.60 8.73 -11.90
N PRO A 112 -4.17 7.52 -11.84
CA PRO A 112 -5.52 7.37 -11.31
C PRO A 112 -5.65 7.70 -9.82
N ILE A 113 -4.58 7.61 -9.05
CA ILE A 113 -4.56 8.06 -7.65
C ILE A 113 -4.58 9.58 -7.61
N GLN A 114 -3.72 10.22 -8.40
CA GLN A 114 -3.63 11.67 -8.50
C GLN A 114 -4.97 12.27 -8.94
N GLU A 115 -5.65 11.62 -9.86
CA GLU A 115 -6.95 12.05 -10.39
C GLU A 115 -8.13 11.67 -9.49
N LYS A 116 -7.86 11.08 -8.33
CA LYS A 116 -8.88 10.66 -7.35
C LYS A 116 -9.86 9.61 -7.88
N LYS A 117 -9.46 8.87 -8.91
CA LYS A 117 -10.22 7.72 -9.44
C LYS A 117 -9.94 6.47 -8.62
N TRP A 118 -8.73 6.37 -8.06
CA TRP A 118 -8.33 5.30 -7.15
C TRP A 118 -8.10 5.86 -5.76
N ILE A 119 -8.26 5.00 -4.75
CA ILE A 119 -8.10 5.35 -3.34
C ILE A 119 -6.85 4.68 -2.80
N VAL A 120 -6.06 5.41 -2.01
CA VAL A 120 -4.95 4.85 -1.26
C VAL A 120 -5.48 4.27 0.05
N VAL A 121 -5.17 3.01 0.33
CA VAL A 121 -5.51 2.37 1.60
C VAL A 121 -4.26 2.38 2.49
N SER A 122 -4.30 3.17 3.54
CA SER A 122 -3.15 3.38 4.42
C SER A 122 -3.61 3.95 5.76
N PHE A 123 -2.87 3.60 6.81
CA PHE A 123 -3.02 4.23 8.12
C PHE A 123 -2.25 5.56 8.20
N ASP A 124 -1.39 5.86 7.22
CA ASP A 124 -0.53 7.05 7.22
C ASP A 124 -1.29 8.28 6.74
N ARG A 125 -1.50 9.22 7.66
CA ARG A 125 -2.21 10.48 7.37
C ARG A 125 -1.42 11.43 6.48
N ASP A 126 -0.14 11.17 6.23
CA ASP A 126 0.65 12.01 5.32
C ASP A 126 0.05 12.06 3.92
N PHE A 127 -0.68 11.01 3.49
CA PHE A 127 -1.41 11.04 2.23
C PHE A 127 -2.47 12.14 2.17
N ASP A 128 -3.01 12.56 3.31
CA ASP A 128 -4.00 13.63 3.36
C ASP A 128 -3.41 14.99 2.92
N LYS A 129 -2.08 15.11 2.93
CA LYS A 129 -1.35 16.31 2.48
C LYS A 129 -1.10 16.33 0.97
N LEU A 130 -1.39 15.24 0.27
CA LEU A 130 -0.94 15.02 -1.11
C LEU A 130 -2.04 15.17 -2.16
N GLY A 131 -3.22 15.64 -1.75
CA GLY A 131 -4.33 15.84 -2.68
C GLY A 131 -4.93 14.56 -3.24
N VAL A 132 -4.77 13.44 -2.54
CA VAL A 132 -5.32 12.14 -2.92
C VAL A 132 -6.39 11.70 -1.93
N ILE A 133 -7.16 10.67 -2.28
CA ILE A 133 -8.15 10.10 -1.37
C ILE A 133 -7.49 8.95 -0.61
N ARG A 134 -7.53 9.02 0.71
CA ARG A 134 -7.05 7.96 1.60
C ARG A 134 -8.22 7.36 2.38
N LYS A 135 -8.19 6.06 2.54
CA LYS A 135 -9.06 5.35 3.49
C LYS A 135 -8.24 4.35 4.29
N GLU A 136 -8.69 4.08 5.49
CA GLU A 136 -8.12 3.02 6.32
C GLU A 136 -8.88 1.72 6.08
N PRO A 137 -8.24 0.56 6.30
CA PRO A 137 -8.88 -0.74 6.03
C PRO A 137 -10.25 -0.92 6.69
N GLY A 138 -10.43 -0.40 7.91
CA GLY A 138 -11.70 -0.51 8.62
C GLY A 138 -12.86 0.28 8.01
N GLN A 139 -12.58 1.14 7.04
CA GLN A 139 -13.58 1.93 6.32
C GLN A 139 -14.07 1.27 5.03
N LEU A 140 -13.58 0.07 4.72
CA LEU A 140 -13.89 -0.61 3.45
C LEU A 140 -14.79 -1.83 3.63
#